data_d48e97c8c89929aae6e7245c90cd04f0
#
_entry.id   d48e97c8c89929aae6e7245c90cd04f0
#
_cell.length_a   1.000
_cell.length_b   1.000
_cell.length_c   1.000
_cell.angle_alpha   90.00
_cell.angle_beta   90.00
_cell.angle_gamma   90.00
#
_symmetry.space_group_name_H-M   'P 1'
#
loop_
_entity.id
_entity.type
_entity.pdbx_description
1 polymer ?
#
loop_
_entity_poly.entity_id
_entity_poly.type
_entity_poly.pdbx_seq_one_letter_code
_entity_poly.pdbx_strand_id
1 'polypeptide(L)'
;PEEALQTSVEGAIYGRWISALRAEGRIAAEFEVDDVAPIYASWDLGLSDFMAIWLWQVVGGRYYALDYIAGNNQAVDYYVGQIRMREREFGPVALHLLPHDAARRDFSKTSFESVLQRAGFRTAIVPRTSDIWTGINALRNMLRFCVFHERCNRRPEIDGQKYVSGVGSLEYYRSLPPGSNGCVREMPLHDACSHGAD
;
A
#
# COMPACT_ATOMS: atom_id res chain seq x y z
N PRO A 1 -32.01 -8.40 12.93
CA PRO A 1 -30.86 -8.43 12.05
C PRO A 1 -30.65 -7.03 11.54
N GLU A 2 -29.99 -6.28 12.33
CA GLU A 2 -29.73 -4.87 12.19
C GLU A 2 -28.24 -4.71 12.18
N GLU A 3 -27.82 -4.02 11.11
CA GLU A 3 -26.95 -2.88 11.25
C GLU A 3 -25.49 -3.17 11.53
N ALA A 4 -24.79 -3.38 10.45
CA ALA A 4 -23.48 -2.77 10.34
C ALA A 4 -23.56 -1.65 9.28
N LEU A 5 -24.27 -0.60 9.57
CA LEU A 5 -23.96 0.73 9.04
C LEU A 5 -22.61 1.11 9.63
N GLN A 6 -21.52 0.66 8.99
CA GLN A 6 -20.21 1.17 9.26
C GLN A 6 -20.27 2.66 8.94
N THR A 7 -20.33 3.46 10.00
CA THR A 7 -20.15 4.90 9.94
C THR A 7 -18.85 5.14 9.16
N SER A 8 -18.97 5.66 7.95
CA SER A 8 -17.80 6.09 7.16
C SER A 8 -17.04 7.09 8.04
N VAL A 9 -15.75 6.85 8.22
CA VAL A 9 -14.88 7.75 8.98
C VAL A 9 -15.01 9.14 8.34
N GLU A 10 -15.37 10.14 9.13
CA GLU A 10 -15.56 11.49 8.64
C GLU A 10 -14.27 11.99 7.97
N GLY A 11 -14.37 12.48 6.74
CA GLY A 11 -13.24 12.92 5.94
C GLY A 11 -12.43 11.79 5.27
N ALA A 12 -12.88 10.52 5.32
CA ALA A 12 -12.17 9.42 4.69
C ALA A 12 -12.06 9.59 3.17
N ILE A 13 -10.83 9.49 2.66
CA ILE A 13 -10.50 9.74 1.26
C ILE A 13 -10.98 8.59 0.36
N TYR A 14 -10.84 7.34 0.82
CA TYR A 14 -11.23 6.14 0.08
C TYR A 14 -12.41 5.38 0.72
N GLY A 15 -12.93 5.83 1.85
CA GLY A 15 -13.89 5.09 2.68
C GLY A 15 -15.09 4.53 1.90
N ARG A 16 -15.73 5.36 1.04
CA ARG A 16 -16.88 4.90 0.24
C ARG A 16 -16.56 3.78 -0.75
N TRP A 17 -15.34 3.79 -1.34
CA TRP A 17 -14.90 2.74 -2.25
C TRP A 17 -14.60 1.44 -1.51
N ILE A 18 -13.94 1.55 -0.36
CA ILE A 18 -13.65 0.39 0.50
C ILE A 18 -14.95 -0.23 1.02
N SER A 19 -15.92 0.59 1.43
CA SER A 19 -17.25 0.10 1.84
C SER A 19 -17.97 -0.63 0.70
N ALA A 20 -17.92 -0.08 -0.52
CA ALA A 20 -18.53 -0.74 -1.69
C ALA A 20 -17.82 -2.08 -1.99
N LEU A 21 -16.49 -2.12 -1.98
CA LEU A 21 -15.73 -3.34 -2.20
C LEU A 21 -16.03 -4.41 -1.15
N ARG A 22 -16.22 -4.01 0.11
CA ARG A 22 -16.58 -4.90 1.20
C ARG A 22 -17.99 -5.47 1.00
N ALA A 23 -18.97 -4.64 0.61
CA ALA A 23 -20.33 -5.06 0.31
C ALA A 23 -20.40 -6.04 -0.89
N GLU A 24 -19.48 -5.91 -1.84
CA GLU A 24 -19.35 -6.78 -3.01
C GLU A 24 -18.52 -8.06 -2.75
N GLY A 25 -18.04 -8.29 -1.51
CA GLY A 25 -17.20 -9.44 -1.16
C GLY A 25 -15.81 -9.42 -1.79
N ARG A 26 -15.33 -8.24 -2.20
CA ARG A 26 -14.00 -8.06 -2.84
C ARG A 26 -12.90 -7.68 -1.86
N ILE A 27 -13.20 -7.61 -0.57
CA ILE A 27 -12.24 -7.45 0.52
C ILE A 27 -12.23 -8.72 1.36
N ALA A 28 -11.05 -9.16 1.73
CA ALA A 28 -10.78 -10.45 2.37
C ALA A 28 -11.30 -11.62 1.51
N ALA A 29 -11.24 -11.45 0.19
CA ALA A 29 -11.59 -12.50 -0.75
C ALA A 29 -10.52 -13.60 -0.75
N GLU A 30 -10.94 -14.83 -0.93
CA GLU A 30 -10.05 -15.95 -1.21
C GLU A 30 -9.97 -16.14 -2.74
N PHE A 31 -8.77 -16.12 -3.26
CA PHE A 31 -8.47 -16.40 -4.67
C PHE A 31 -7.05 -16.94 -4.81
N GLU A 32 -6.83 -17.69 -5.85
CA GLU A 32 -5.49 -18.18 -6.19
C GLU A 32 -4.72 -17.13 -7.00
N VAL A 33 -3.40 -17.11 -6.80
CA VAL A 33 -2.49 -16.29 -7.59
C VAL A 33 -2.47 -16.85 -9.01
N ASP A 34 -2.54 -15.99 -10.01
CA ASP A 34 -2.42 -16.40 -11.41
C ASP A 34 -0.94 -16.68 -11.73
N ASP A 35 -0.66 -17.91 -12.18
CA ASP A 35 0.71 -18.38 -12.42
C ASP A 35 1.39 -17.71 -13.63
N VAL A 36 0.64 -17.08 -14.51
CA VAL A 36 1.11 -16.47 -15.76
C VAL A 36 1.26 -14.97 -15.64
N ALA A 37 0.35 -14.32 -14.89
CA ALA A 37 0.36 -12.87 -14.74
C ALA A 37 1.54 -12.41 -13.86
N PRO A 38 2.29 -11.37 -14.28
CA PRO A 38 3.40 -10.86 -13.49
C PRO A 38 2.95 -10.30 -12.15
N ILE A 39 3.74 -10.56 -11.11
CA ILE A 39 3.57 -9.95 -9.78
C ILE A 39 4.36 -8.64 -9.74
N TYR A 40 3.76 -7.61 -9.21
CA TYR A 40 4.37 -6.31 -8.97
C TYR A 40 4.44 -6.02 -7.47
N ALA A 41 5.45 -5.27 -7.06
CA ALA A 41 5.57 -4.74 -5.71
C ALA A 41 5.62 -3.20 -5.76
N SER A 42 4.69 -2.53 -5.11
CA SER A 42 4.71 -1.07 -4.94
C SER A 42 5.19 -0.73 -3.54
N TRP A 43 6.15 0.17 -3.43
CA TRP A 43 6.81 0.54 -2.19
C TRP A 43 6.50 1.98 -1.83
N ASP A 44 6.15 2.21 -0.57
CA ASP A 44 6.24 3.51 0.06
C ASP A 44 7.35 3.49 1.11
N LEU A 45 8.31 4.42 0.98
CA LEU A 45 9.54 4.41 1.75
C LEU A 45 9.46 5.37 2.93
N GLY A 46 9.29 4.85 4.12
CA GLY A 46 9.56 5.56 5.36
C GLY A 46 10.99 5.28 5.84
N LEU A 47 11.94 6.17 5.58
CA LEU A 47 13.35 5.97 5.93
C LEU A 47 13.61 5.99 7.45
N SER A 48 12.80 6.69 8.21
CA SER A 48 12.84 6.77 9.69
C SER A 48 11.48 6.44 10.32
N ASP A 49 10.52 6.09 9.49
CA ASP A 49 9.13 5.90 9.88
C ASP A 49 8.61 4.55 9.40
N PHE A 50 7.42 4.55 8.87
CA PHE A 50 6.68 3.38 8.47
C PHE A 50 6.91 3.08 6.99
N MET A 51 7.35 1.87 6.65
CA MET A 51 7.47 1.39 5.28
C MET A 51 6.29 0.49 4.94
N ALA A 52 5.73 0.66 3.74
CA ALA A 52 4.64 -0.15 3.24
C ALA A 52 4.97 -0.73 1.86
N ILE A 53 4.54 -1.97 1.63
CA ILE A 53 4.74 -2.67 0.36
C ILE A 53 3.46 -3.42 0.02
N TRP A 54 2.93 -3.15 -1.17
CA TRP A 54 1.83 -3.90 -1.74
C TRP A 54 2.32 -4.88 -2.80
N LEU A 55 1.88 -6.13 -2.74
CA LEU A 55 2.06 -7.13 -3.79
C LEU A 55 0.75 -7.28 -4.56
N TRP A 56 0.82 -7.25 -5.89
CA TRP A 56 -0.37 -7.26 -6.71
C TRP A 56 -0.13 -7.80 -8.13
N GLN A 57 -1.23 -8.21 -8.78
CA GLN A 57 -1.27 -8.66 -10.19
C GLN A 57 -2.38 -7.94 -10.94
N VAL A 58 -2.28 -7.93 -12.27
CA VAL A 58 -3.38 -7.52 -13.16
C VAL A 58 -3.83 -8.72 -13.98
N VAL A 59 -5.06 -9.16 -13.80
CA VAL A 59 -5.63 -10.29 -14.51
C VAL A 59 -7.01 -9.89 -15.04
N GLY A 60 -7.24 -10.05 -16.34
CA GLY A 60 -8.54 -9.76 -16.94
C GLY A 60 -9.04 -8.32 -16.72
N GLY A 61 -8.13 -7.34 -16.62
CA GLY A 61 -8.46 -5.94 -16.37
C GLY A 61 -8.82 -5.61 -14.91
N ARG A 62 -8.61 -6.56 -13.99
CA ARG A 62 -8.76 -6.35 -12.54
C ARG A 62 -7.42 -6.37 -11.84
N TYR A 63 -7.34 -5.62 -10.74
CA TYR A 63 -6.16 -5.54 -9.88
C TYR A 63 -6.38 -6.44 -8.66
N TYR A 64 -5.56 -7.46 -8.52
CA TYR A 64 -5.60 -8.40 -7.41
C TYR A 64 -4.48 -8.06 -6.43
N ALA A 65 -4.82 -7.45 -5.31
CA ALA A 65 -3.87 -7.23 -4.21
C ALA A 65 -3.68 -8.54 -3.45
N LEU A 66 -2.47 -9.09 -3.51
CA LEU A 66 -2.13 -10.42 -3.00
C LEU A 66 -1.74 -10.38 -1.52
N ASP A 67 -0.90 -9.41 -1.16
CA ASP A 67 -0.42 -9.27 0.22
C ASP A 67 0.00 -7.82 0.51
N TYR A 68 0.12 -7.52 1.80
CA TYR A 68 0.58 -6.24 2.31
C TYR A 68 1.63 -6.45 3.39
N ILE A 69 2.78 -5.86 3.21
CA ILE A 69 3.90 -5.88 4.14
C ILE A 69 4.09 -4.47 4.66
N ALA A 70 4.18 -4.32 5.97
CA ALA A 70 4.43 -3.03 6.58
C ALA A 70 5.27 -3.19 7.83
N GLY A 71 6.01 -2.15 8.18
CA GLY A 71 6.83 -2.14 9.37
C GLY A 71 7.43 -0.77 9.64
N ASN A 72 8.02 -0.62 10.81
CA ASN A 72 8.69 0.59 11.24
C ASN A 72 10.08 0.22 11.78
N ASN A 73 11.06 1.08 11.57
CA ASN A 73 12.42 0.92 12.08
C ASN A 73 13.12 -0.40 11.70
N GLN A 74 12.73 -1.01 10.59
CA GLN A 74 13.34 -2.24 10.11
C GLN A 74 14.43 -1.95 9.06
N ALA A 75 15.52 -2.70 9.11
CA ALA A 75 16.54 -2.65 8.06
C ALA A 75 15.98 -3.13 6.70
N VAL A 76 16.56 -2.66 5.61
CA VAL A 76 16.15 -3.06 4.24
C VAL A 76 16.17 -4.58 4.06
N ASP A 77 17.14 -5.26 4.66
CA ASP A 77 17.28 -6.72 4.59
C ASP A 77 16.06 -7.46 5.17
N TYR A 78 15.39 -6.89 6.18
CA TYR A 78 14.14 -7.43 6.68
C TYR A 78 13.08 -7.49 5.57
N TYR A 79 12.87 -6.38 4.85
CA TYR A 79 11.89 -6.31 3.77
C TYR A 79 12.27 -7.19 2.58
N VAL A 80 13.56 -7.26 2.25
CA VAL A 80 14.07 -8.22 1.25
C VAL A 80 13.72 -9.64 1.66
N GLY A 81 13.92 -10.01 2.91
CA GLY A 81 13.52 -11.32 3.46
C GLY A 81 12.02 -11.57 3.36
N GLN A 82 11.20 -10.56 3.70
CA GLN A 82 9.74 -10.64 3.58
C GLN A 82 9.29 -10.87 2.14
N ILE A 83 9.87 -10.15 1.17
CA ILE A 83 9.58 -10.35 -0.26
C ILE A 83 9.99 -11.77 -0.70
N ARG A 84 11.20 -12.23 -0.33
CA ARG A 84 11.67 -13.58 -0.69
C ARG A 84 10.77 -14.69 -0.14
N MET A 85 10.17 -14.50 1.02
CA MET A 85 9.17 -15.45 1.55
C MET A 85 7.93 -15.51 0.64
N ARG A 86 7.43 -14.36 0.19
CA ARG A 86 6.26 -14.28 -0.71
C ARG A 86 6.58 -14.83 -2.10
N GLU A 87 7.79 -14.60 -2.60
CA GLU A 87 8.22 -15.15 -3.89
C GLU A 87 8.26 -16.69 -3.90
N ARG A 88 8.53 -17.33 -2.76
CA ARG A 88 8.47 -18.80 -2.65
C ARG A 88 7.05 -19.34 -2.72
N GLU A 89 6.09 -18.52 -2.33
CA GLU A 89 4.68 -18.90 -2.28
C GLU A 89 3.93 -18.52 -3.56
N PHE A 90 4.14 -17.28 -4.04
CA PHE A 90 3.38 -16.70 -5.14
C PHE A 90 4.12 -16.75 -6.48
N GLY A 91 5.41 -17.01 -6.48
CA GLY A 91 6.28 -16.83 -7.64
C GLY A 91 7.04 -15.50 -7.61
N PRO A 92 7.99 -15.30 -8.55
CA PRO A 92 8.90 -14.17 -8.52
C PRO A 92 8.19 -12.84 -8.78
N VAL A 93 8.59 -11.81 -8.04
CA VAL A 93 8.16 -10.43 -8.30
C VAL A 93 8.86 -9.93 -9.55
N ALA A 94 8.07 -9.62 -10.57
CA ALA A 94 8.59 -9.20 -11.88
C ALA A 94 9.20 -7.79 -11.87
N LEU A 95 8.64 -6.88 -11.04
CA LEU A 95 9.10 -5.51 -10.96
C LEU A 95 8.73 -4.88 -9.61
N HIS A 96 9.69 -4.19 -9.00
CA HIS A 96 9.50 -3.36 -7.82
C HIS A 96 9.38 -1.89 -8.23
N LEU A 97 8.22 -1.29 -7.98
CA LEU A 97 7.93 0.11 -8.23
C LEU A 97 8.30 0.92 -7.00
N LEU A 98 9.26 1.81 -7.14
CA LEU A 98 9.82 2.59 -6.04
C LEU A 98 9.44 4.06 -6.19
N PRO A 99 9.21 4.80 -5.10
CA PRO A 99 9.00 6.22 -5.18
C PRO A 99 10.26 6.96 -5.64
N HIS A 100 10.10 8.19 -6.10
CA HIS A 100 11.14 9.00 -6.71
C HIS A 100 12.36 9.26 -5.82
N ASP A 101 12.21 9.24 -4.49
CA ASP A 101 13.27 9.45 -3.52
C ASP A 101 14.12 8.21 -3.24
N ALA A 102 13.66 7.02 -3.67
CA ALA A 102 14.46 5.78 -3.59
C ALA A 102 15.79 5.86 -4.37
N ALA A 103 15.87 6.73 -5.37
CA ALA A 103 17.08 6.99 -6.13
C ALA A 103 18.08 7.94 -5.42
N ARG A 104 17.65 8.63 -4.34
CA ARG A 104 18.54 9.55 -3.60
C ARG A 104 19.65 8.76 -2.92
N ARG A 105 20.87 9.28 -3.04
CA ARG A 105 22.03 8.71 -2.38
C ARG A 105 22.17 9.33 -0.98
N ASP A 106 22.45 8.48 -0.01
CA ASP A 106 22.85 8.89 1.33
C ASP A 106 24.35 9.28 1.41
N PHE A 107 24.84 9.54 2.61
CA PHE A 107 26.26 9.84 2.85
C PHE A 107 27.20 8.70 2.45
N SER A 108 26.73 7.46 2.38
CA SER A 108 27.49 6.30 1.92
C SER A 108 27.53 6.19 0.38
N LYS A 109 26.93 7.15 -0.35
CA LYS A 109 26.73 7.15 -1.81
C LYS A 109 25.88 5.98 -2.29
N THR A 110 25.10 5.35 -1.41
CA THR A 110 24.21 4.24 -1.70
C THR A 110 22.77 4.74 -1.74
N SER A 111 21.99 4.34 -2.73
CA SER A 111 20.55 4.60 -2.78
C SER A 111 19.77 3.36 -2.36
N PHE A 112 18.54 3.55 -1.87
CA PHE A 112 17.66 2.45 -1.55
C PHE A 112 17.46 1.52 -2.75
N GLU A 113 17.23 2.11 -3.92
CA GLU A 113 17.16 1.37 -5.18
C GLU A 113 18.37 0.47 -5.41
N SER A 114 19.60 1.01 -5.22
CA SER A 114 20.82 0.23 -5.43
C SER A 114 20.98 -0.94 -4.46
N VAL A 115 20.40 -0.85 -3.26
CA VAL A 115 20.37 -1.96 -2.30
C VAL A 115 19.47 -3.08 -2.81
N LEU A 116 18.26 -2.74 -3.27
CA LEU A 116 17.33 -3.72 -3.83
C LEU A 116 17.88 -4.38 -5.10
N GLN A 117 18.53 -3.61 -5.98
CA GLN A 117 19.17 -4.15 -7.18
C GLN A 117 20.30 -5.13 -6.84
N ARG A 118 21.10 -4.84 -5.81
CA ARG A 118 22.14 -5.78 -5.31
C ARG A 118 21.53 -7.05 -4.71
N ALA A 119 20.33 -6.95 -4.14
CA ALA A 119 19.56 -8.12 -3.70
C ALA A 119 18.97 -8.93 -4.86
N GLY A 120 19.17 -8.48 -6.12
CA GLY A 120 18.72 -9.16 -7.33
C GLY A 120 17.30 -8.79 -7.76
N PHE A 121 16.71 -7.72 -7.20
CA PHE A 121 15.39 -7.24 -7.59
C PHE A 121 15.45 -6.31 -8.81
N ARG A 122 14.49 -6.46 -9.71
CA ARG A 122 14.28 -5.49 -10.80
C ARG A 122 13.46 -4.33 -10.25
N THR A 123 13.97 -3.12 -10.44
CA THR A 123 13.36 -1.90 -9.91
C THR A 123 12.99 -0.93 -11.02
N ALA A 124 11.98 -0.11 -10.77
CA ALA A 124 11.66 1.06 -11.57
C ALA A 124 11.25 2.22 -10.63
N ILE A 125 11.80 3.40 -10.90
CA ILE A 125 11.43 4.61 -10.16
C ILE A 125 10.17 5.19 -10.78
N VAL A 126 9.15 5.38 -9.94
CA VAL A 126 7.91 6.07 -10.32
C VAL A 126 8.14 7.58 -10.20
N PRO A 127 7.90 8.35 -11.27
CA PRO A 127 8.04 9.79 -11.22
C PRO A 127 7.12 10.42 -10.18
N ARG A 128 7.60 11.47 -9.51
CA ARG A 128 6.77 12.24 -8.60
C ARG A 128 5.61 12.90 -9.35
N THR A 129 4.41 12.74 -8.83
CA THR A 129 3.26 13.53 -9.30
C THR A 129 3.37 14.97 -8.81
N SER A 130 2.93 15.92 -9.63
CA SER A 130 2.94 17.35 -9.27
C SER A 130 1.93 17.70 -8.18
N ASP A 131 0.89 16.86 -8.05
CA ASP A 131 -0.23 17.06 -7.13
C ASP A 131 -0.66 15.72 -6.53
N ILE A 132 -0.79 15.69 -5.21
CA ILE A 132 -1.21 14.50 -4.45
C ILE A 132 -2.61 14.01 -4.86
N TRP A 133 -3.51 14.95 -5.22
CA TRP A 133 -4.87 14.62 -5.63
C TRP A 133 -4.92 13.85 -6.96
N THR A 134 -3.92 14.03 -7.82
CA THR A 134 -3.76 13.23 -9.04
C THR A 134 -3.60 11.74 -8.69
N GLY A 135 -2.73 11.41 -7.74
CA GLY A 135 -2.55 10.05 -7.25
C GLY A 135 -3.81 9.50 -6.57
N ILE A 136 -4.39 10.28 -5.67
CA ILE A 136 -5.64 9.91 -4.97
C ILE A 136 -6.76 9.59 -5.96
N ASN A 137 -6.95 10.41 -6.98
CA ASN A 137 -8.01 10.19 -7.96
C ASN A 137 -7.70 9.00 -8.88
N ALA A 138 -6.44 8.78 -9.21
CA ALA A 138 -6.01 7.58 -9.95
C ALA A 138 -6.38 6.31 -9.16
N LEU A 139 -6.04 6.26 -7.85
CA LEU A 139 -6.38 5.13 -7.00
C LEU A 139 -7.91 4.98 -6.84
N ARG A 140 -8.66 6.06 -6.66
CA ARG A 140 -10.14 6.01 -6.62
C ARG A 140 -10.74 5.35 -7.86
N ASN A 141 -10.19 5.63 -9.04
CA ASN A 141 -10.63 5.02 -10.29
C ASN A 141 -10.23 3.54 -10.35
N MET A 142 -9.03 3.21 -9.89
CA MET A 142 -8.50 1.85 -9.87
C MET A 142 -9.24 0.95 -8.88
N LEU A 143 -9.63 1.45 -7.70
CA LEU A 143 -10.32 0.70 -6.66
C LEU A 143 -11.59 0.00 -7.16
N ARG A 144 -12.28 0.56 -8.15
CA ARG A 144 -13.47 -0.07 -8.76
C ARG A 144 -13.18 -1.45 -9.37
N PHE A 145 -11.92 -1.71 -9.71
CA PHE A 145 -11.46 -2.95 -10.33
C PHE A 145 -10.60 -3.78 -9.40
N CYS A 146 -10.42 -3.35 -8.14
CA CYS A 146 -9.58 -4.06 -7.18
C CYS A 146 -10.32 -5.21 -6.51
N VAL A 147 -9.55 -6.25 -6.19
CA VAL A 147 -9.91 -7.35 -5.28
C VAL A 147 -8.77 -7.51 -4.30
N PHE A 148 -9.07 -7.58 -3.02
CA PHE A 148 -8.06 -7.69 -1.96
C PHE A 148 -8.12 -9.07 -1.32
N HIS A 149 -7.01 -9.79 -1.35
CA HIS A 149 -6.87 -11.04 -0.63
C HIS A 149 -7.01 -10.82 0.89
N GLU A 150 -7.44 -11.84 1.62
CA GLU A 150 -7.59 -11.77 3.08
C GLU A 150 -6.31 -11.28 3.80
N ARG A 151 -5.13 -11.58 3.25
CA ARG A 151 -3.83 -11.15 3.77
C ARG A 151 -3.71 -9.64 3.86
N CYS A 152 -4.25 -8.92 2.89
CA CYS A 152 -4.26 -7.46 2.87
C CYS A 152 -5.10 -6.84 4.00
N ASN A 153 -6.02 -7.63 4.58
CA ASN A 153 -6.86 -7.22 5.70
C ASN A 153 -6.27 -7.66 7.07
N ARG A 154 -5.22 -8.48 7.09
CA ARG A 154 -4.50 -8.87 8.32
C ARG A 154 -3.62 -7.71 8.79
N ARG A 155 -3.55 -7.52 10.10
CA ARG A 155 -2.68 -6.52 10.71
C ARG A 155 -1.25 -7.09 10.80
N PRO A 156 -0.26 -6.47 10.15
CA PRO A 156 1.14 -6.86 10.33
C PRO A 156 1.54 -6.75 11.81
N GLU A 157 2.35 -7.69 12.27
CA GLU A 157 2.88 -7.69 13.64
C GLU A 157 4.40 -7.91 13.58
N ILE A 158 5.15 -7.01 14.21
CA ILE A 158 6.61 -7.04 14.28
C ILE A 158 6.99 -6.73 15.73
N ASP A 159 7.79 -7.61 16.35
CA ASP A 159 8.26 -7.46 17.73
C ASP A 159 7.13 -7.20 18.75
N GLY A 160 5.97 -7.83 18.52
CA GLY A 160 4.78 -7.66 19.36
C GLY A 160 3.97 -6.39 19.11
N GLN A 161 4.43 -5.52 18.21
CA GLN A 161 3.68 -4.33 17.80
C GLN A 161 2.81 -4.63 16.59
N LYS A 162 1.51 -4.31 16.67
CA LYS A 162 0.55 -4.45 15.57
C LYS A 162 0.43 -3.14 14.79
N TYR A 163 0.54 -3.25 13.49
CA TYR A 163 0.40 -2.14 12.54
C TYR A 163 -0.99 -2.15 11.88
N VAL A 164 -1.34 -1.05 11.21
CA VAL A 164 -2.56 -0.97 10.41
C VAL A 164 -2.44 -1.93 9.23
N SER A 165 -3.51 -2.65 8.90
CA SER A 165 -3.55 -3.51 7.70
C SER A 165 -3.58 -2.65 6.43
N GLY A 166 -3.23 -3.23 5.29
CA GLY A 166 -3.28 -2.51 4.02
C GLY A 166 -4.68 -1.98 3.70
N VAL A 167 -5.70 -2.83 3.84
CA VAL A 167 -7.10 -2.38 3.67
C VAL A 167 -7.47 -1.32 4.70
N GLY A 168 -7.04 -1.48 5.97
CA GLY A 168 -7.27 -0.49 7.01
C GLY A 168 -6.60 0.85 6.71
N SER A 169 -5.40 0.84 6.13
CA SER A 169 -4.73 2.07 5.69
C SER A 169 -5.58 2.84 4.69
N LEU A 170 -6.15 2.16 3.68
CA LEU A 170 -7.06 2.78 2.71
C LEU A 170 -8.38 3.23 3.36
N GLU A 171 -8.93 2.45 4.28
CA GLU A 171 -10.23 2.71 4.91
C GLU A 171 -10.17 3.95 5.82
N TYR A 172 -9.08 4.13 6.57
CA TYR A 172 -8.92 5.19 7.56
C TYR A 172 -8.11 6.41 7.06
N TYR A 173 -7.55 6.35 5.85
CA TYR A 173 -6.89 7.51 5.25
C TYR A 173 -7.86 8.65 5.06
N ARG A 174 -7.56 9.82 5.63
CA ARG A 174 -8.50 10.93 5.74
C ARG A 174 -7.84 12.27 5.49
N SER A 175 -8.65 13.25 5.16
CA SER A 175 -8.23 14.65 5.08
C SER A 175 -7.97 15.23 6.46
N LEU A 176 -7.14 16.27 6.52
CA LEU A 176 -6.95 17.08 7.72
C LEU A 176 -8.31 17.63 8.21
N PRO A 177 -8.55 17.64 9.54
CA PRO A 177 -9.75 18.25 10.08
C PRO A 177 -9.79 19.75 9.72
N PRO A 178 -10.99 20.36 9.65
CA PRO A 178 -11.13 21.79 9.46
C PRO A 178 -10.29 22.57 10.48
N GLY A 179 -9.66 23.64 10.04
CA GLY A 179 -8.94 24.52 10.95
C GLY A 179 -9.88 25.18 11.97
N SER A 180 -9.34 25.77 13.04
CA SER A 180 -10.09 26.44 14.09
C SER A 180 -10.99 27.60 13.59
N ASN A 181 -10.74 28.07 12.37
CA ASN A 181 -11.54 29.07 11.65
C ASN A 181 -12.62 28.45 10.73
N GLY A 182 -12.86 27.14 10.80
CA GLY A 182 -13.82 26.41 9.96
C GLY A 182 -13.39 26.20 8.50
N CYS A 183 -12.21 26.67 8.10
CA CYS A 183 -11.70 26.41 6.75
C CYS A 183 -11.36 24.93 6.56
N VAL A 184 -11.99 24.31 5.57
CA VAL A 184 -11.64 22.93 5.14
C VAL A 184 -10.26 22.95 4.51
N ARG A 185 -9.36 22.11 5.02
CA ARG A 185 -8.04 21.90 4.43
C ARG A 185 -8.12 20.69 3.50
N GLU A 186 -8.01 20.95 2.21
CA GLU A 186 -7.98 19.90 1.19
C GLU A 186 -6.59 19.21 1.13
N MET A 187 -6.10 18.74 2.26
CA MET A 187 -4.84 18.00 2.34
C MET A 187 -5.04 16.72 3.16
N PRO A 188 -4.47 15.60 2.72
CA PRO A 188 -4.47 14.38 3.51
C PRO A 188 -3.74 14.56 4.83
N LEU A 189 -4.22 13.87 5.85
CA LEU A 189 -3.53 13.76 7.14
C LEU A 189 -2.37 12.78 7.00
N HIS A 190 -1.17 13.22 7.38
CA HIS A 190 -0.02 12.33 7.46
C HIS A 190 -0.02 11.63 8.83
N ASP A 191 -0.45 10.37 8.84
CA ASP A 191 -0.52 9.52 10.02
C ASP A 191 -0.12 8.07 9.66
N ALA A 192 -0.34 7.13 10.56
CA ALA A 192 -0.02 5.72 10.34
C ALA A 192 -0.74 5.08 9.14
N CYS A 193 -1.78 5.70 8.59
CA CYS A 193 -2.51 5.21 7.44
C CYS A 193 -1.95 5.72 6.11
N SER A 194 -1.24 6.86 6.10
CA SER A 194 -0.78 7.49 4.87
C SER A 194 0.14 6.58 4.06
N HIS A 195 1.12 5.94 4.69
CA HIS A 195 2.09 5.09 3.99
C HIS A 195 1.49 3.86 3.29
N GLY A 196 0.41 3.31 3.82
CA GLY A 196 -0.29 2.20 3.15
C GLY A 196 -1.29 2.66 2.10
N ALA A 197 -1.61 3.96 2.08
CA ALA A 197 -2.61 4.56 1.21
C ALA A 197 -2.00 5.39 0.05
N ASP A 198 -0.74 5.82 0.19
CA ASP A 198 0.06 6.50 -0.81
C ASP A 198 0.72 5.49 -1.76
#